data_920a997fa4487206e990dc5dca5cd24f
#
_entry.id   920a997fa4487206e990dc5dca5cd24f
#
_cell.length_a   1.000
_cell.length_b   1.000
_cell.length_c   1.000
_cell.angle_alpha   90.00
_cell.angle_beta   90.00
_cell.angle_gamma   90.00
#
_symmetry.space_group_name_H-M   'P 1'
#
loop_
_entity.id
_entity.type
_entity.pdbx_description
1 polymer ?
#
loop_
_entity_poly.entity_id
_entity_poly.type
_entity_poly.pdbx_seq_one_letter_code
_entity_poly.pdbx_strand_id
1 'polypeptide(L)'
;MNATEHSMKSWDGTELFYRAWLPAAPARKGLLLFHRGHEHSGRWQETVEALGLENVAVFAWDERGHGRSPGERGSAESLAVVIRDAEAFARHVSETYGIAPENTVVMAHSVGAVVAVAWVHDYAPPIRGMVLGVPAFRVKLYVPFALPFLRLRQRLFGPGYVKSYVKAKMLTHDAEQAAAYQADALIFRQIAVNILLDLHDTSTRLLADAGAITAPVLVFEAGTDWVVEGGAQRQFVRDISSPLKHLETLPGFHHAIFHERGRERVVAAARKFILECFEREPAPDRLSQADREGYTKREYDKLLAPGGMLWGIQRAFLKTMGKMSEGIRLGWRSGFDSGMTLDYVYENRPRGTTPLGRFIDRQYLNSIGWRGIRQRRVNLESALRDTIRQTQAGGAPVRILDIASGPGRYVLETMRAFNGIPITAVLRDYRRENLDAARGLAEQMGLRNVTVEQGDAFDAGALAGIAPRPTIAIVSGLYELFPENEPVRRSLGGLARAVDPGGHLIYTNQPWHPQVEFIARVLTNREGRPWIMRRRTQAEMDELVSAAGFEKIREEIDPWGIFTVSVARRRSA
;
A
#
# COMPACT_ATOMS: atom_id res chain seq x y z
N MET A 1 -26.78 17.76 12.65
CA MET A 1 -25.48 18.25 13.17
C MET A 1 -24.89 19.22 12.13
N ASN A 2 -24.42 20.38 12.55
CA ASN A 2 -23.77 21.32 11.65
C ASN A 2 -22.30 20.93 11.48
N ALA A 3 -21.79 21.02 10.27
CA ALA A 3 -20.38 20.79 10.00
C ALA A 3 -19.51 21.93 10.55
N THR A 4 -18.39 21.60 11.15
CA THR A 4 -17.29 22.51 11.41
C THR A 4 -16.19 22.30 10.35
N GLU A 5 -15.48 23.37 10.00
CA GLU A 5 -14.49 23.38 8.94
C GLU A 5 -13.08 23.43 9.54
N HIS A 6 -12.19 22.60 9.03
CA HIS A 6 -10.85 22.40 9.56
C HIS A 6 -9.83 22.19 8.45
N SER A 7 -8.57 22.27 8.80
CA SER A 7 -7.47 21.80 7.96
C SER A 7 -6.52 20.89 8.74
N MET A 8 -5.79 20.06 8.03
CA MET A 8 -4.75 19.20 8.57
C MET A 8 -3.51 19.23 7.67
N LYS A 9 -2.35 18.99 8.25
CA LYS A 9 -1.12 18.76 7.47
C LYS A 9 -1.01 17.29 7.07
N SER A 10 -0.92 17.04 5.77
CA SER A 10 -0.63 15.71 5.23
C SER A 10 0.86 15.35 5.45
N TRP A 11 1.23 14.16 5.03
CA TRP A 11 2.56 13.56 5.19
C TRP A 11 3.71 14.39 4.54
N ASP A 12 3.40 15.19 3.52
CA ASP A 12 4.34 16.07 2.80
C ASP A 12 4.24 17.55 3.24
N GLY A 13 3.43 17.84 4.25
CA GLY A 13 3.17 19.18 4.75
C GLY A 13 2.05 19.93 4.01
N THR A 14 1.45 19.34 2.98
CA THR A 14 0.29 19.92 2.28
C THR A 14 -0.88 20.06 3.24
N GLU A 15 -1.49 21.24 3.29
CA GLU A 15 -2.62 21.53 4.17
C GLU A 15 -3.94 21.15 3.50
N LEU A 16 -4.50 20.00 3.89
CA LEU A 16 -5.76 19.49 3.35
C LEU A 16 -6.95 19.94 4.19
N PHE A 17 -8.03 20.28 3.49
CA PHE A 17 -9.28 20.70 4.11
C PHE A 17 -10.17 19.51 4.47
N TYR A 18 -10.89 19.59 5.60
CA TYR A 18 -11.92 18.62 5.96
C TYR A 18 -13.07 19.26 6.75
N ARG A 19 -14.22 18.57 6.78
CA ARG A 19 -15.38 18.87 7.61
C ARG A 19 -15.55 17.82 8.68
N ALA A 20 -15.99 18.26 9.87
CA ALA A 20 -16.33 17.41 10.99
C ALA A 20 -17.75 17.70 11.48
N TRP A 21 -18.52 16.65 11.70
CA TRP A 21 -19.82 16.67 12.36
C TRP A 21 -19.64 15.94 13.69
N LEU A 22 -19.57 16.70 14.77
CA LEU A 22 -19.28 16.17 16.09
C LEU A 22 -20.56 16.06 16.90
N PRO A 23 -20.84 14.96 17.61
CA PRO A 23 -21.94 14.86 18.56
C PRO A 23 -21.68 15.74 19.79
N ALA A 24 -22.73 16.02 20.58
CA ALA A 24 -22.64 16.85 21.76
C ALA A 24 -21.71 16.28 22.85
N ALA A 25 -21.63 14.94 22.95
CA ALA A 25 -20.70 14.24 23.84
C ALA A 25 -19.48 13.74 23.06
N PRO A 26 -18.30 13.60 23.68
CA PRO A 26 -17.12 13.04 23.03
C PRO A 26 -17.40 11.66 22.44
N ALA A 27 -17.22 11.51 21.12
CA ALA A 27 -17.45 10.26 20.41
C ALA A 27 -16.26 9.33 20.55
N ARG A 28 -16.53 8.04 20.71
CA ARG A 28 -15.53 6.97 20.62
C ARG A 28 -15.58 6.24 19.27
N LYS A 29 -16.58 6.52 18.45
CA LYS A 29 -16.81 5.91 17.13
C LYS A 29 -16.68 6.97 16.06
N GLY A 30 -16.05 6.62 14.94
CA GLY A 30 -15.82 7.52 13.82
C GLY A 30 -16.34 6.98 12.50
N LEU A 31 -16.83 7.87 11.64
CA LEU A 31 -17.18 7.57 10.25
C LEU A 31 -16.36 8.50 9.35
N LEU A 32 -15.51 7.91 8.51
CA LEU A 32 -14.74 8.65 7.51
C LEU A 32 -15.46 8.61 6.17
N LEU A 33 -15.64 9.76 5.55
CA LEU A 33 -16.35 9.92 4.28
C LEU A 33 -15.39 10.33 3.17
N PHE A 34 -15.38 9.57 2.06
CA PHE A 34 -14.54 9.80 0.90
C PHE A 34 -15.43 10.17 -0.28
N HIS A 35 -15.26 11.38 -0.78
CA HIS A 35 -16.13 11.93 -1.83
C HIS A 35 -15.90 11.30 -3.20
N ARG A 36 -16.88 11.45 -4.08
CA ARG A 36 -16.81 11.05 -5.48
C ARG A 36 -15.85 11.95 -6.27
N GLY A 37 -15.26 11.43 -7.32
CA GLY A 37 -14.44 12.24 -8.25
C GLY A 37 -15.15 13.51 -8.70
N HIS A 38 -14.39 14.59 -8.84
CA HIS A 38 -14.82 15.96 -9.12
C HIS A 38 -15.52 16.70 -7.97
N GLU A 39 -15.96 16.02 -6.92
CA GLU A 39 -16.71 16.60 -5.80
C GLU A 39 -15.82 17.01 -4.62
N HIS A 40 -16.43 17.20 -3.47
CA HIS A 40 -15.80 17.62 -2.24
C HIS A 40 -16.66 17.25 -1.02
N SER A 41 -16.10 17.39 0.19
CA SER A 41 -16.73 17.03 1.47
C SER A 41 -18.09 17.67 1.72
N GLY A 42 -18.32 18.88 1.21
CA GLY A 42 -19.60 19.58 1.39
C GLY A 42 -20.81 18.85 0.79
N ARG A 43 -20.58 17.97 -0.18
CA ARG A 43 -21.66 17.16 -0.78
C ARG A 43 -22.19 16.07 0.15
N TRP A 44 -21.55 15.83 1.28
CA TRP A 44 -22.00 14.84 2.26
C TRP A 44 -23.01 15.37 3.28
N GLN A 45 -23.27 16.69 3.36
CA GLN A 45 -24.10 17.31 4.40
C GLN A 45 -25.49 16.63 4.53
N GLU A 46 -26.24 16.55 3.44
CA GLU A 46 -27.59 15.93 3.44
C GLU A 46 -27.53 14.44 3.82
N THR A 47 -26.49 13.72 3.35
CA THR A 47 -26.32 12.31 3.68
C THR A 47 -26.01 12.10 5.16
N VAL A 48 -25.15 12.94 5.75
CA VAL A 48 -24.82 12.88 7.19
C VAL A 48 -26.06 13.16 8.04
N GLU A 49 -26.85 14.15 7.67
CA GLU A 49 -28.11 14.45 8.35
C GLU A 49 -29.09 13.28 8.26
N ALA A 50 -29.23 12.68 7.08
CA ALA A 50 -30.13 11.55 6.86
C ALA A 50 -29.66 10.25 7.54
N LEU A 51 -28.34 10.03 7.70
CA LEU A 51 -27.78 8.92 8.46
C LEU A 51 -28.19 8.98 9.95
N GLY A 52 -28.34 10.16 10.55
CA GLY A 52 -28.82 10.32 11.90
C GLY A 52 -28.02 9.55 12.97
N LEU A 53 -26.69 9.54 12.86
CA LEU A 53 -25.78 8.82 13.77
C LEU A 53 -25.48 9.69 15.00
N GLU A 54 -26.19 9.49 16.12
CA GLU A 54 -26.13 10.37 17.28
C GLU A 54 -24.82 10.35 18.06
N ASN A 55 -24.16 9.17 18.15
CA ASN A 55 -22.94 8.96 18.97
C ASN A 55 -21.71 8.65 18.13
N VAL A 56 -21.69 9.06 16.87
CA VAL A 56 -20.58 8.83 15.92
C VAL A 56 -20.10 10.19 15.43
N ALA A 57 -18.81 10.46 15.56
CA ALA A 57 -18.20 11.61 14.91
C ALA A 57 -18.00 11.29 13.42
N VAL A 58 -18.37 12.23 12.55
CA VAL A 58 -18.28 12.04 11.10
C VAL A 58 -17.27 13.03 10.54
N PHE A 59 -16.42 12.57 9.65
CA PHE A 59 -15.35 13.36 9.05
C PHE A 59 -15.33 13.16 7.54
N ALA A 60 -15.30 14.24 6.77
CA ALA A 60 -15.19 14.20 5.32
C ALA A 60 -14.08 15.14 4.87
N TRP A 61 -13.08 14.62 4.18
CA TRP A 61 -11.98 15.39 3.65
C TRP A 61 -12.25 15.84 2.21
N ASP A 62 -11.53 16.88 1.78
CA ASP A 62 -11.38 17.22 0.37
C ASP A 62 -10.04 16.66 -0.11
N GLU A 63 -10.05 15.77 -1.10
CA GLU A 63 -8.82 15.27 -1.71
C GLU A 63 -7.99 16.43 -2.27
N ARG A 64 -6.65 16.28 -2.33
CA ARG A 64 -5.81 17.31 -2.96
C ARG A 64 -6.30 17.64 -4.38
N GLY A 65 -6.31 18.93 -4.73
CA GLY A 65 -6.85 19.40 -6.00
C GLY A 65 -8.38 19.37 -6.11
N HIS A 66 -9.10 19.06 -5.03
CA HIS A 66 -10.57 19.08 -4.96
C HIS A 66 -11.07 20.03 -3.87
N GLY A 67 -12.34 20.42 -3.97
CA GLY A 67 -13.01 21.25 -2.97
C GLY A 67 -12.20 22.48 -2.56
N ARG A 68 -11.87 22.58 -1.29
CA ARG A 68 -11.04 23.64 -0.69
C ARG A 68 -9.60 23.22 -0.44
N SER A 69 -9.25 21.94 -0.66
CA SER A 69 -7.87 21.49 -0.57
C SER A 69 -7.02 22.09 -1.68
N PRO A 70 -5.75 22.42 -1.40
CA PRO A 70 -4.83 22.98 -2.38
C PRO A 70 -4.41 21.94 -3.42
N GLY A 71 -3.71 22.41 -4.42
CA GLY A 71 -3.20 21.63 -5.54
C GLY A 71 -3.85 22.02 -6.86
N GLU A 72 -3.32 21.47 -7.94
CA GLU A 72 -3.87 21.67 -9.27
C GLU A 72 -5.22 20.95 -9.39
N ARG A 73 -6.26 21.67 -9.87
CA ARG A 73 -7.64 21.18 -9.85
C ARG A 73 -7.80 19.91 -10.68
N GLY A 74 -8.39 18.88 -10.06
CA GLY A 74 -8.62 17.56 -10.66
C GLY A 74 -7.33 16.76 -10.93
N SER A 75 -6.24 17.09 -10.22
CA SER A 75 -4.92 16.50 -10.39
C SER A 75 -4.25 16.19 -9.05
N ALA A 76 -3.34 15.24 -9.09
CA ALA A 76 -2.33 14.96 -8.09
C ALA A 76 -1.11 14.36 -8.80
N GLU A 77 0.03 14.24 -8.13
CA GLU A 77 1.22 13.60 -8.70
C GLU A 77 0.93 12.14 -9.13
N SER A 78 0.17 11.42 -8.31
CA SER A 78 -0.33 10.06 -8.59
C SER A 78 -1.50 9.74 -7.67
N LEU A 79 -2.26 8.68 -8.00
CA LEU A 79 -3.29 8.17 -7.09
C LEU A 79 -2.69 7.59 -5.80
N ALA A 80 -1.46 7.08 -5.84
CA ALA A 80 -0.74 6.63 -4.65
C ALA A 80 -0.52 7.76 -3.61
N VAL A 81 -0.30 8.97 -4.08
CA VAL A 81 -0.23 10.18 -3.22
C VAL A 81 -1.56 10.44 -2.54
N VAL A 82 -2.69 10.33 -3.26
CA VAL A 82 -4.03 10.51 -2.69
C VAL A 82 -4.35 9.41 -1.66
N ILE A 83 -3.95 8.16 -1.93
CA ILE A 83 -4.11 7.05 -0.97
C ILE A 83 -3.28 7.30 0.30
N ARG A 84 -2.08 7.84 0.16
CA ARG A 84 -1.24 8.23 1.31
C ARG A 84 -1.83 9.41 2.09
N ASP A 85 -2.51 10.34 1.43
CA ASP A 85 -3.27 11.40 2.09
C ASP A 85 -4.45 10.84 2.90
N ALA A 86 -5.12 9.79 2.39
CA ALA A 86 -6.18 9.11 3.13
C ALA A 86 -5.66 8.49 4.43
N GLU A 87 -4.47 7.86 4.40
CA GLU A 87 -3.79 7.36 5.61
C GLU A 87 -3.46 8.51 6.58
N ALA A 88 -2.92 9.62 6.06
CA ALA A 88 -2.63 10.79 6.89
C ALA A 88 -3.89 11.40 7.51
N PHE A 89 -5.01 11.42 6.76
CA PHE A 89 -6.30 11.89 7.26
C PHE A 89 -6.85 10.98 8.36
N ALA A 90 -6.85 9.66 8.17
CA ALA A 90 -7.33 8.71 9.17
C ALA A 90 -6.49 8.80 10.47
N ARG A 91 -5.17 8.94 10.34
CA ARG A 91 -4.26 9.15 11.47
C ARG A 91 -4.54 10.47 12.19
N HIS A 92 -4.70 11.56 11.45
CA HIS A 92 -5.04 12.87 12.01
C HIS A 92 -6.34 12.81 12.82
N VAL A 93 -7.38 12.14 12.31
CA VAL A 93 -8.64 11.95 13.04
C VAL A 93 -8.40 11.17 14.33
N SER A 94 -7.62 10.08 14.27
CA SER A 94 -7.30 9.29 15.45
C SER A 94 -6.55 10.09 16.52
N GLU A 95 -5.52 10.82 16.13
CA GLU A 95 -4.68 11.61 17.05
C GLU A 95 -5.42 12.83 17.62
N THR A 96 -6.20 13.51 16.80
CA THR A 96 -6.86 14.77 17.19
C THR A 96 -8.12 14.54 18.02
N TYR A 97 -8.90 13.51 17.67
CA TYR A 97 -10.20 13.26 18.30
C TYR A 97 -10.21 12.03 19.22
N GLY A 98 -9.09 11.33 19.35
CA GLY A 98 -8.95 10.16 20.22
C GLY A 98 -9.78 8.95 19.75
N ILE A 99 -10.09 8.87 18.44
CA ILE A 99 -10.89 7.77 17.86
C ILE A 99 -9.92 6.75 17.27
N ALA A 100 -9.78 5.62 17.94
CA ALA A 100 -8.91 4.55 17.46
C ALA A 100 -9.40 3.97 16.10
N PRO A 101 -8.50 3.56 15.21
CA PRO A 101 -8.89 2.96 13.92
C PRO A 101 -9.86 1.78 14.07
N GLU A 102 -9.72 0.97 15.13
CA GLU A 102 -10.61 -0.14 15.47
C GLU A 102 -12.05 0.30 15.81
N ASN A 103 -12.28 1.59 15.96
CA ASN A 103 -13.58 2.18 16.17
C ASN A 103 -14.05 3.04 15.00
N THR A 104 -13.49 2.80 13.81
CA THR A 104 -13.78 3.60 12.62
C THR A 104 -14.43 2.74 11.54
N VAL A 105 -15.46 3.30 10.89
CA VAL A 105 -16.06 2.79 9.64
C VAL A 105 -15.76 3.79 8.53
N VAL A 106 -15.63 3.31 7.30
CA VAL A 106 -15.43 4.16 6.12
C VAL A 106 -16.66 4.08 5.23
N MET A 107 -17.13 5.22 4.75
CA MET A 107 -18.16 5.29 3.73
C MET A 107 -17.61 6.10 2.54
N ALA A 108 -17.64 5.53 1.37
CA ALA A 108 -16.95 6.11 0.22
C ALA A 108 -17.78 5.96 -1.06
N HIS A 109 -17.60 6.88 -2.01
CA HIS A 109 -18.38 6.90 -3.24
C HIS A 109 -17.48 6.96 -4.48
N SER A 110 -17.74 6.09 -5.47
CA SER A 110 -17.12 6.12 -6.80
C SER A 110 -15.59 6.07 -6.78
N VAL A 111 -14.89 7.13 -7.18
CA VAL A 111 -13.41 7.24 -7.12
C VAL A 111 -12.94 7.17 -5.67
N GLY A 112 -13.58 7.88 -4.76
CA GLY A 112 -13.28 7.81 -3.33
C GLY A 112 -13.43 6.40 -2.77
N ALA A 113 -14.35 5.57 -3.31
CA ALA A 113 -14.46 4.17 -2.92
C ALA A 113 -13.24 3.34 -3.39
N VAL A 114 -12.66 3.66 -4.54
CA VAL A 114 -11.40 3.01 -4.98
C VAL A 114 -10.24 3.45 -4.08
N VAL A 115 -10.17 4.73 -3.72
CA VAL A 115 -9.16 5.24 -2.77
C VAL A 115 -9.30 4.56 -1.42
N ALA A 116 -10.53 4.41 -0.88
CA ALA A 116 -10.78 3.73 0.39
C ALA A 116 -10.36 2.25 0.35
N VAL A 117 -10.72 1.52 -0.72
CA VAL A 117 -10.33 0.11 -0.88
C VAL A 117 -8.81 -0.02 -1.04
N ALA A 118 -8.17 0.88 -1.80
CA ALA A 118 -6.72 0.89 -1.95
C ALA A 118 -6.01 1.18 -0.62
N TRP A 119 -6.51 2.14 0.15
CA TRP A 119 -6.01 2.44 1.49
C TRP A 119 -6.10 1.23 2.43
N VAL A 120 -7.26 0.56 2.45
CA VAL A 120 -7.45 -0.65 3.29
C VAL A 120 -6.57 -1.82 2.82
N HIS A 121 -6.40 -1.99 1.51
CA HIS A 121 -5.54 -3.03 0.94
C HIS A 121 -4.06 -2.78 1.26
N ASP A 122 -3.61 -1.54 1.10
CA ASP A 122 -2.20 -1.17 1.11
C ASP A 122 -1.68 -0.93 2.53
N TYR A 123 -2.44 -0.20 3.37
CA TYR A 123 -2.05 0.19 4.73
C TYR A 123 -2.63 -0.71 5.82
N ALA A 124 -3.60 -1.53 5.47
CA ALA A 124 -4.27 -2.48 6.37
C ALA A 124 -4.73 -1.87 7.72
N PRO A 125 -5.42 -0.71 7.73
CA PRO A 125 -5.94 -0.14 8.96
C PRO A 125 -6.96 -1.11 9.58
N PRO A 126 -6.96 -1.31 10.90
CA PRO A 126 -7.88 -2.24 11.59
C PRO A 126 -9.29 -1.64 11.73
N ILE A 127 -9.89 -1.17 10.61
CA ILE A 127 -11.23 -0.56 10.61
C ILE A 127 -12.35 -1.58 10.80
N ARG A 128 -13.50 -1.11 11.26
CA ARG A 128 -14.71 -1.93 11.49
C ARG A 128 -15.37 -2.40 10.20
N GLY A 129 -15.29 -1.62 9.13
CA GLY A 129 -15.89 -1.98 7.85
C GLY A 129 -15.96 -0.83 6.87
N MET A 130 -16.43 -1.13 5.65
CA MET A 130 -16.57 -0.18 4.57
C MET A 130 -17.97 -0.22 3.96
N VAL A 131 -18.54 0.96 3.69
CA VAL A 131 -19.72 1.14 2.82
C VAL A 131 -19.25 1.78 1.53
N LEU A 132 -19.38 1.08 0.41
CA LEU A 132 -18.85 1.48 -0.89
C LEU A 132 -20.00 1.77 -1.85
N GLY A 133 -20.27 3.04 -2.11
CA GLY A 133 -21.24 3.49 -3.10
C GLY A 133 -20.65 3.43 -4.52
N VAL A 134 -21.12 2.52 -5.33
CA VAL A 134 -20.82 2.45 -6.77
C VAL A 134 -19.32 2.62 -7.09
N PRO A 135 -18.43 1.80 -6.50
CA PRO A 135 -16.98 1.96 -6.65
C PRO A 135 -16.54 1.95 -8.11
N ALA A 136 -15.68 2.92 -8.46
CA ALA A 136 -15.23 3.15 -9.84
C ALA A 136 -14.12 2.18 -10.28
N PHE A 137 -14.28 0.88 -10.02
CA PHE A 137 -13.29 -0.14 -10.43
C PHE A 137 -13.12 -0.24 -11.94
N ARG A 138 -14.17 0.06 -12.72
CA ARG A 138 -14.10 0.17 -14.18
C ARG A 138 -14.95 1.34 -14.62
N VAL A 139 -14.29 2.38 -15.11
CA VAL A 139 -14.95 3.55 -15.70
C VAL A 139 -15.34 3.20 -17.14
N LYS A 140 -16.58 3.50 -17.54
CA LYS A 140 -17.06 3.33 -18.91
C LYS A 140 -16.40 4.38 -19.81
N LEU A 141 -15.40 3.95 -20.56
CA LEU A 141 -14.76 4.79 -21.56
C LEU A 141 -15.45 4.53 -22.91
N TYR A 142 -16.31 5.43 -23.32
CA TYR A 142 -17.11 5.31 -24.56
C TYR A 142 -16.29 5.45 -25.85
N VAL A 143 -14.98 5.63 -25.74
CA VAL A 143 -14.04 5.74 -26.85
C VAL A 143 -13.20 4.47 -26.94
N PRO A 144 -13.26 3.72 -28.05
CA PRO A 144 -12.41 2.55 -28.26
C PRO A 144 -10.92 2.90 -28.11
N PHE A 145 -10.15 2.00 -27.51
CA PHE A 145 -8.71 2.18 -27.31
C PHE A 145 -8.29 3.44 -26.52
N ALA A 146 -9.20 4.04 -25.74
CA ALA A 146 -8.91 5.26 -24.99
C ALA A 146 -7.68 5.12 -24.08
N LEU A 147 -7.55 4.03 -23.32
CA LEU A 147 -6.41 3.83 -22.40
C LEU A 147 -5.06 3.73 -23.11
N PRO A 148 -4.85 2.89 -24.14
CA PRO A 148 -3.61 2.89 -24.93
C PRO A 148 -3.27 4.26 -25.52
N PHE A 149 -4.27 4.97 -26.06
CA PHE A 149 -4.07 6.31 -26.61
C PHE A 149 -3.65 7.31 -25.53
N LEU A 150 -4.30 7.32 -24.37
CA LEU A 150 -3.94 8.20 -23.25
C LEU A 150 -2.54 7.91 -22.71
N ARG A 151 -2.16 6.65 -22.60
CA ARG A 151 -0.79 6.26 -22.22
C ARG A 151 0.25 6.75 -23.22
N LEU A 152 0.00 6.58 -24.51
CA LEU A 152 0.88 7.08 -25.56
C LEU A 152 0.97 8.62 -25.53
N ARG A 153 -0.18 9.31 -25.42
CA ARG A 153 -0.23 10.76 -25.29
C ARG A 153 0.58 11.26 -24.10
N GLN A 154 0.39 10.64 -22.91
CA GLN A 154 1.12 11.03 -21.72
C GLN A 154 2.63 10.82 -21.87
N ARG A 155 3.04 9.72 -22.54
CA ARG A 155 4.45 9.44 -22.80
C ARG A 155 5.10 10.45 -23.78
N LEU A 156 4.35 10.94 -24.78
CA LEU A 156 4.87 11.83 -25.82
C LEU A 156 4.78 13.31 -25.42
N PHE A 157 3.72 13.70 -24.74
CA PHE A 157 3.40 15.10 -24.47
C PHE A 157 3.39 15.48 -22.98
N GLY A 158 3.63 14.51 -22.08
CA GLY A 158 3.60 14.73 -20.63
C GLY A 158 2.20 14.88 -20.03
N PRO A 159 2.08 15.49 -18.85
CA PRO A 159 0.82 15.71 -18.15
C PRO A 159 -0.22 16.46 -18.99
N GLY A 160 -1.48 16.24 -18.70
CA GLY A 160 -2.57 16.95 -19.37
C GLY A 160 -3.92 16.48 -18.85
N TYR A 161 -4.98 17.13 -19.33
CA TYR A 161 -6.34 16.89 -18.86
C TYR A 161 -7.22 16.30 -19.96
N VAL A 162 -8.20 15.54 -19.51
CA VAL A 162 -9.38 15.17 -20.30
C VAL A 162 -10.63 15.78 -19.68
N LYS A 163 -11.49 16.33 -20.52
CA LYS A 163 -12.79 16.82 -20.08
C LYS A 163 -13.67 15.62 -19.71
N SER A 164 -14.25 15.66 -18.52
CA SER A 164 -15.19 14.64 -18.09
C SER A 164 -16.43 14.64 -19.01
N TYR A 165 -16.81 13.47 -19.49
CA TYR A 165 -18.06 13.29 -20.25
C TYR A 165 -19.29 13.21 -19.34
N VAL A 166 -19.07 13.08 -18.03
CA VAL A 166 -20.12 12.91 -17.03
C VAL A 166 -20.95 14.19 -16.92
N LYS A 167 -22.22 14.09 -17.27
CA LYS A 167 -23.20 15.18 -17.16
C LYS A 167 -24.11 14.94 -15.95
N ALA A 168 -24.66 16.00 -15.36
CA ALA A 168 -25.52 15.90 -14.18
C ALA A 168 -26.68 14.89 -14.38
N LYS A 169 -27.32 14.87 -15.56
CA LYS A 169 -28.38 13.91 -15.91
C LYS A 169 -27.95 12.44 -15.96
N MET A 170 -26.65 12.15 -16.04
CA MET A 170 -26.09 10.79 -15.97
C MET A 170 -25.85 10.35 -14.53
N LEU A 171 -25.93 11.30 -13.59
CA LEU A 171 -25.63 11.10 -12.20
C LEU A 171 -26.88 10.84 -11.37
N THR A 172 -27.98 11.54 -11.66
CA THR A 172 -29.21 11.47 -10.87
C THR A 172 -30.44 11.84 -11.70
N HIS A 173 -31.59 11.30 -11.34
CA HIS A 173 -32.92 11.70 -11.81
C HIS A 173 -33.50 12.89 -11.01
N ASP A 174 -32.89 13.23 -9.88
CA ASP A 174 -33.31 14.35 -9.05
C ASP A 174 -32.85 15.66 -9.68
N ALA A 175 -33.83 16.47 -10.13
CA ALA A 175 -33.57 17.72 -10.83
C ALA A 175 -32.88 18.78 -9.95
N GLU A 176 -33.21 18.82 -8.65
CA GLU A 176 -32.60 19.76 -7.69
C GLU A 176 -31.14 19.38 -7.45
N GLN A 177 -30.86 18.10 -7.23
CA GLN A 177 -29.49 17.59 -7.07
C GLN A 177 -28.66 17.77 -8.34
N ALA A 178 -29.27 17.59 -9.51
CA ALA A 178 -28.61 17.86 -10.79
C ALA A 178 -28.27 19.34 -10.96
N ALA A 179 -29.20 20.25 -10.61
CA ALA A 179 -28.97 21.69 -10.64
C ALA A 179 -27.91 22.14 -9.63
N ALA A 180 -27.98 21.64 -8.40
CA ALA A 180 -26.97 21.89 -7.36
C ALA A 180 -25.57 21.45 -7.80
N TYR A 181 -25.44 20.25 -8.39
CA TYR A 181 -24.16 19.78 -8.96
C TYR A 181 -23.64 20.70 -10.07
N GLN A 182 -24.54 21.25 -10.91
CA GLN A 182 -24.14 22.14 -12.01
C GLN A 182 -23.70 23.52 -11.53
N ALA A 183 -24.36 24.04 -10.49
CA ALA A 183 -24.11 25.37 -9.92
C ALA A 183 -22.89 25.40 -8.97
N ASP A 184 -22.42 24.24 -8.51
CA ASP A 184 -21.33 24.17 -7.53
C ASP A 184 -19.99 24.56 -8.16
N ALA A 185 -19.45 25.68 -7.71
CA ALA A 185 -18.18 26.25 -8.19
C ALA A 185 -16.94 25.44 -7.74
N LEU A 186 -17.08 24.59 -6.71
CA LEU A 186 -15.99 23.74 -6.22
C LEU A 186 -15.84 22.46 -7.05
N ILE A 187 -16.81 22.12 -7.89
CA ILE A 187 -16.78 20.95 -8.77
C ILE A 187 -15.99 21.26 -10.04
N PHE A 188 -14.86 20.59 -10.20
CA PHE A 188 -14.00 20.73 -11.37
C PHE A 188 -14.21 19.55 -12.34
N ARG A 189 -14.61 19.85 -13.60
CA ARG A 189 -15.08 18.84 -14.57
C ARG A 189 -14.01 18.38 -15.55
N GLN A 190 -12.77 18.36 -15.12
CA GLN A 190 -11.67 17.77 -15.85
C GLN A 190 -10.90 16.84 -14.92
N ILE A 191 -10.26 15.84 -15.48
CA ILE A 191 -9.40 14.92 -14.74
C ILE A 191 -8.03 14.87 -15.41
N ALA A 192 -7.00 14.89 -14.63
CA ALA A 192 -5.65 14.70 -15.14
C ALA A 192 -5.48 13.27 -15.69
N VAL A 193 -4.80 13.16 -16.83
CA VAL A 193 -4.64 11.88 -17.54
C VAL A 193 -3.91 10.86 -16.69
N ASN A 194 -2.88 11.27 -15.94
CA ASN A 194 -2.18 10.39 -15.02
C ASN A 194 -3.12 9.81 -13.96
N ILE A 195 -3.99 10.62 -13.34
CA ILE A 195 -4.94 10.15 -12.32
C ILE A 195 -5.95 9.15 -12.91
N LEU A 196 -6.44 9.39 -14.14
CA LEU A 196 -7.34 8.45 -14.80
C LEU A 196 -6.65 7.11 -15.10
N LEU A 197 -5.40 7.14 -15.53
CA LEU A 197 -4.61 5.93 -15.79
C LEU A 197 -4.26 5.20 -14.49
N ASP A 198 -3.84 5.93 -13.47
CA ASP A 198 -3.54 5.38 -12.14
C ASP A 198 -4.78 4.75 -11.49
N LEU A 199 -5.96 5.38 -11.64
CA LEU A 199 -7.23 4.83 -11.18
C LEU A 199 -7.53 3.49 -11.85
N HIS A 200 -7.31 3.40 -13.17
CA HIS A 200 -7.50 2.15 -13.91
C HIS A 200 -6.51 1.07 -13.45
N ASP A 201 -5.23 1.41 -13.30
CA ASP A 201 -4.18 0.47 -12.93
C ASP A 201 -4.35 0.01 -11.46
N THR A 202 -4.66 0.93 -10.55
CA THR A 202 -4.99 0.63 -9.14
C THR A 202 -6.22 -0.26 -9.04
N SER A 203 -7.31 0.07 -9.74
CA SER A 203 -8.52 -0.76 -9.75
C SER A 203 -8.27 -2.15 -10.33
N THR A 204 -7.40 -2.27 -11.34
CA THR A 204 -7.01 -3.57 -11.91
C THR A 204 -6.28 -4.42 -10.88
N ARG A 205 -5.36 -3.82 -10.14
CA ARG A 205 -4.65 -4.45 -9.03
C ARG A 205 -5.61 -4.90 -7.93
N LEU A 206 -6.50 -4.01 -7.47
CA LEU A 206 -7.46 -4.31 -6.40
C LEU A 206 -8.42 -5.43 -6.76
N LEU A 207 -8.89 -5.49 -8.00
CA LEU A 207 -9.72 -6.61 -8.47
C LEU A 207 -8.95 -7.92 -8.56
N ALA A 208 -7.69 -7.86 -8.98
CA ALA A 208 -6.84 -9.05 -9.05
C ALA A 208 -6.46 -9.58 -7.67
N ASP A 209 -6.40 -8.71 -6.66
CA ASP A 209 -5.99 -9.03 -5.29
C ASP A 209 -7.11 -8.77 -4.25
N ALA A 210 -8.36 -8.80 -4.67
CA ALA A 210 -9.50 -8.57 -3.80
C ALA A 210 -9.52 -9.50 -2.57
N GLY A 211 -9.01 -10.72 -2.72
CA GLY A 211 -8.89 -11.69 -1.63
C GLY A 211 -8.05 -11.24 -0.42
N ALA A 212 -7.26 -10.18 -0.56
CA ALA A 212 -6.53 -9.57 0.56
C ALA A 212 -7.44 -8.75 1.50
N ILE A 213 -8.65 -8.38 1.05
CA ILE A 213 -9.62 -7.60 1.84
C ILE A 213 -10.40 -8.53 2.76
N THR A 214 -10.25 -8.33 4.06
CA THR A 214 -10.92 -9.11 5.13
C THR A 214 -11.92 -8.29 5.95
N ALA A 215 -11.86 -6.97 5.87
CA ALA A 215 -12.79 -6.07 6.55
C ALA A 215 -14.24 -6.29 6.09
N PRO A 216 -15.27 -6.12 6.94
CA PRO A 216 -16.69 -6.09 6.55
C PRO A 216 -16.95 -5.07 5.43
N VAL A 217 -17.73 -5.46 4.41
CA VAL A 217 -18.00 -4.61 3.25
C VAL A 217 -19.47 -4.68 2.81
N LEU A 218 -20.11 -3.52 2.66
CA LEU A 218 -21.36 -3.34 1.92
C LEU A 218 -21.04 -2.58 0.63
N VAL A 219 -21.39 -3.14 -0.52
CA VAL A 219 -21.26 -2.50 -1.82
C VAL A 219 -22.66 -2.21 -2.38
N PHE A 220 -22.87 -0.97 -2.80
CA PHE A 220 -24.03 -0.60 -3.61
C PHE A 220 -23.67 -0.56 -5.10
N GLU A 221 -24.49 -1.21 -5.92
CA GLU A 221 -24.42 -1.20 -7.38
C GLU A 221 -25.62 -0.44 -7.94
N ALA A 222 -25.42 0.59 -8.75
CA ALA A 222 -26.50 1.29 -9.43
C ALA A 222 -26.94 0.51 -10.66
N GLY A 223 -28.24 0.22 -10.77
CA GLY A 223 -28.81 -0.61 -11.83
C GLY A 223 -28.76 0.04 -13.22
N THR A 224 -28.72 1.38 -13.30
CA THR A 224 -28.67 2.14 -14.55
C THR A 224 -27.48 3.12 -14.52
N ASP A 225 -26.29 2.62 -14.23
CA ASP A 225 -25.09 3.44 -14.15
C ASP A 225 -24.52 3.77 -15.53
N TRP A 226 -24.33 5.05 -15.81
CA TRP A 226 -23.72 5.55 -17.06
C TRP A 226 -22.21 5.82 -16.92
N VAL A 227 -21.66 5.71 -15.73
CA VAL A 227 -20.27 6.10 -15.42
C VAL A 227 -19.36 4.90 -15.23
N VAL A 228 -19.84 3.86 -14.52
CA VAL A 228 -19.03 2.68 -14.18
C VAL A 228 -19.72 1.37 -14.56
N GLU A 229 -18.92 0.30 -14.61
CA GLU A 229 -19.38 -1.05 -14.95
C GLU A 229 -19.69 -1.85 -13.68
N GLY A 230 -20.94 -2.27 -13.47
CA GLY A 230 -21.35 -3.07 -12.31
C GLY A 230 -20.70 -4.46 -12.24
N GLY A 231 -20.28 -5.03 -13.38
CA GLY A 231 -19.59 -6.32 -13.42
C GLY A 231 -18.32 -6.36 -12.55
N ALA A 232 -17.57 -5.26 -12.50
CA ALA A 232 -16.37 -5.15 -11.67
C ALA A 232 -16.71 -5.10 -10.17
N GLN A 233 -17.81 -4.49 -9.79
CA GLN A 233 -18.30 -4.43 -8.42
C GLN A 233 -18.73 -5.82 -7.93
N ARG A 234 -19.47 -6.56 -8.76
CA ARG A 234 -19.86 -7.95 -8.49
C ARG A 234 -18.65 -8.87 -8.35
N GLN A 235 -17.64 -8.69 -9.24
CA GLN A 235 -16.37 -9.41 -9.14
C GLN A 235 -15.69 -9.15 -7.80
N PHE A 236 -15.55 -7.89 -7.42
CA PHE A 236 -14.91 -7.51 -6.15
C PHE A 236 -15.58 -8.19 -4.96
N VAL A 237 -16.92 -8.07 -4.82
CA VAL A 237 -17.65 -8.70 -3.69
C VAL A 237 -17.53 -10.21 -3.69
N ARG A 238 -17.54 -10.86 -4.86
CA ARG A 238 -17.33 -12.32 -4.96
C ARG A 238 -15.96 -12.70 -4.42
N ASP A 239 -14.91 -11.97 -4.79
CA ASP A 239 -13.51 -12.36 -4.64
C ASP A 239 -12.87 -11.92 -3.31
N ILE A 240 -13.45 -10.95 -2.56
CA ILE A 240 -12.96 -10.55 -1.23
C ILE A 240 -13.10 -11.69 -0.22
N SER A 241 -12.16 -11.75 0.74
CA SER A 241 -12.14 -12.75 1.83
C SER A 241 -12.91 -12.32 3.08
N SER A 242 -13.59 -11.18 3.04
CA SER A 242 -14.40 -10.72 4.17
C SER A 242 -15.46 -11.74 4.58
N PRO A 243 -15.62 -12.02 5.88
CA PRO A 243 -16.69 -12.90 6.40
C PRO A 243 -18.06 -12.22 6.38
N LEU A 244 -18.11 -10.89 6.29
CA LEU A 244 -19.33 -10.09 6.17
C LEU A 244 -19.25 -9.24 4.91
N LYS A 245 -19.90 -9.68 3.84
CA LYS A 245 -19.90 -8.99 2.55
C LYS A 245 -21.27 -9.01 1.93
N HIS A 246 -21.73 -7.82 1.54
CA HIS A 246 -23.03 -7.64 0.92
C HIS A 246 -22.88 -6.85 -0.39
N LEU A 247 -23.70 -7.22 -1.37
CA LEU A 247 -23.91 -6.44 -2.58
C LEU A 247 -25.41 -6.11 -2.67
N GLU A 248 -25.72 -4.82 -2.71
CA GLU A 248 -27.08 -4.34 -2.93
C GLU A 248 -27.17 -3.66 -4.28
N THR A 249 -27.91 -4.27 -5.21
CA THR A 249 -28.22 -3.69 -6.51
C THR A 249 -29.42 -2.77 -6.38
N LEU A 250 -29.30 -1.54 -6.88
CA LEU A 250 -30.31 -0.48 -6.82
C LEU A 250 -30.98 -0.30 -8.20
N PRO A 251 -32.09 -1.01 -8.50
CA PRO A 251 -32.73 -0.93 -9.80
C PRO A 251 -33.16 0.51 -10.13
N GLY A 252 -32.85 0.96 -11.33
CA GLY A 252 -33.20 2.29 -11.83
C GLY A 252 -32.36 3.44 -11.30
N PHE A 253 -31.47 3.23 -10.33
CA PHE A 253 -30.59 4.28 -9.83
C PHE A 253 -29.48 4.63 -10.83
N HIS A 254 -29.17 5.91 -10.92
CA HIS A 254 -27.97 6.41 -11.58
C HIS A 254 -26.78 6.45 -10.60
N HIS A 255 -25.64 6.96 -11.08
CA HIS A 255 -24.34 6.89 -10.39
C HIS A 255 -24.30 7.58 -9.02
N ALA A 256 -24.98 8.72 -8.85
CA ALA A 256 -24.95 9.49 -7.59
C ALA A 256 -25.99 8.99 -6.58
N ILE A 257 -25.85 7.74 -6.12
CA ILE A 257 -26.86 7.02 -5.33
C ILE A 257 -27.28 7.72 -4.04
N PHE A 258 -26.42 8.52 -3.43
CA PHE A 258 -26.73 9.32 -2.22
C PHE A 258 -27.42 10.65 -2.52
N HIS A 259 -27.56 10.99 -3.81
CA HIS A 259 -28.24 12.18 -4.33
C HIS A 259 -29.31 11.81 -5.39
N GLU A 260 -29.82 10.58 -5.33
CA GLU A 260 -30.82 10.07 -6.24
C GLU A 260 -32.22 10.15 -5.60
N ARG A 261 -33.26 10.09 -6.41
CA ARG A 261 -34.62 9.88 -5.92
C ARG A 261 -34.73 8.53 -5.23
N GLY A 262 -35.32 8.49 -4.04
CA GLY A 262 -35.39 7.26 -3.24
C GLY A 262 -34.09 6.90 -2.53
N ARG A 263 -33.15 7.87 -2.38
CA ARG A 263 -31.89 7.72 -1.63
C ARG A 263 -32.08 7.30 -0.17
N GLU A 264 -33.29 7.51 0.39
CA GLU A 264 -33.61 7.16 1.79
C GLU A 264 -33.35 5.68 2.07
N ARG A 265 -33.65 4.80 1.11
CA ARG A 265 -33.39 3.36 1.26
C ARG A 265 -31.90 3.04 1.29
N VAL A 266 -31.09 3.76 0.48
CA VAL A 266 -29.62 3.59 0.42
C VAL A 266 -29.01 4.05 1.75
N VAL A 267 -29.44 5.21 2.24
CA VAL A 267 -28.99 5.76 3.51
C VAL A 267 -29.41 4.86 4.68
N ALA A 268 -30.64 4.32 4.68
CA ALA A 268 -31.11 3.39 5.70
C ALA A 268 -30.31 2.09 5.72
N ALA A 269 -29.99 1.50 4.54
CA ALA A 269 -29.16 0.31 4.43
C ALA A 269 -27.71 0.59 4.88
N ALA A 270 -27.13 1.72 4.47
CA ALA A 270 -25.81 2.16 4.91
C ALA A 270 -25.77 2.34 6.43
N ARG A 271 -26.76 3.05 7.02
CA ARG A 271 -26.88 3.24 8.46
C ARG A 271 -26.94 1.92 9.22
N LYS A 272 -27.78 1.00 8.75
CA LYS A 272 -27.92 -0.34 9.36
C LYS A 272 -26.57 -1.06 9.38
N PHE A 273 -25.87 -1.10 8.26
CA PHE A 273 -24.57 -1.77 8.16
C PHE A 273 -23.48 -1.09 9.01
N ILE A 274 -23.43 0.24 9.04
CA ILE A 274 -22.50 0.99 9.89
C ILE A 274 -22.71 0.63 11.36
N LEU A 275 -23.95 0.59 11.84
CA LEU A 275 -24.27 0.24 13.22
C LEU A 275 -23.91 -1.23 13.50
N GLU A 276 -24.21 -2.16 12.57
CA GLU A 276 -23.82 -3.56 12.68
C GLU A 276 -22.29 -3.71 12.81
N CYS A 277 -21.50 -2.97 12.00
CA CYS A 277 -20.05 -2.97 12.10
C CYS A 277 -19.55 -2.51 13.47
N PHE A 278 -20.21 -1.52 14.10
CA PHE A 278 -19.84 -1.05 15.43
C PHE A 278 -20.23 -2.00 16.57
N GLU A 279 -21.29 -2.77 16.40
CA GLU A 279 -21.79 -3.72 17.39
C GLU A 279 -21.07 -5.07 17.33
N ARG A 280 -20.57 -5.42 16.15
CA ARG A 280 -19.88 -6.69 15.92
C ARG A 280 -18.55 -6.71 16.67
N GLU A 281 -18.27 -7.81 17.37
CA GLU A 281 -16.92 -8.06 17.86
C GLU A 281 -15.96 -8.29 16.69
N PRO A 282 -14.72 -7.76 16.77
CA PRO A 282 -13.70 -8.08 15.79
C PRO A 282 -13.57 -9.59 15.64
N ALA A 283 -13.48 -10.08 14.40
CA ALA A 283 -13.25 -11.51 14.17
C ALA A 283 -11.93 -11.90 14.85
N PRO A 284 -11.89 -13.07 15.50
CA PRO A 284 -10.64 -13.57 16.05
C PRO A 284 -9.62 -13.67 14.92
N ASP A 285 -8.41 -13.36 15.27
CA ASP A 285 -7.25 -13.30 14.42
C ASP A 285 -7.01 -14.62 13.66
N ARG A 286 -7.33 -14.62 12.37
CA ARG A 286 -7.05 -15.76 11.48
C ARG A 286 -5.80 -15.54 10.62
N LEU A 287 -5.28 -14.33 10.61
CA LEU A 287 -4.16 -13.98 9.74
C LEU A 287 -2.85 -14.61 10.24
N SER A 288 -2.76 -14.90 11.55
CA SER A 288 -1.63 -15.62 12.12
C SER A 288 -1.42 -17.01 11.51
N GLN A 289 -2.49 -17.62 10.96
CA GLN A 289 -2.47 -18.93 10.31
C GLN A 289 -2.61 -18.85 8.77
N ALA A 290 -2.46 -17.67 8.19
CA ALA A 290 -2.60 -17.45 6.74
C ALA A 290 -1.56 -18.23 5.91
N ASP A 291 -0.49 -18.72 6.52
CA ASP A 291 0.47 -19.65 5.92
C ASP A 291 -0.02 -21.09 5.80
N ARG A 292 -1.08 -21.46 6.52
CA ARG A 292 -1.70 -22.82 6.50
C ARG A 292 -2.99 -22.86 5.70
N GLU A 293 -3.78 -21.80 5.79
CA GLU A 293 -5.07 -21.68 5.13
C GLU A 293 -5.33 -20.23 4.67
N GLY A 294 -6.31 -20.02 3.81
CA GLY A 294 -6.71 -18.68 3.38
C GLY A 294 -6.23 -18.30 1.99
N TYR A 295 -6.29 -17.00 1.69
CA TYR A 295 -6.11 -16.48 0.33
C TYR A 295 -4.67 -16.68 -0.19
N THR A 296 -3.67 -16.20 0.54
CA THR A 296 -2.26 -16.23 0.11
C THR A 296 -1.70 -17.66 0.08
N LYS A 297 -2.21 -18.56 0.94
CA LYS A 297 -1.86 -19.99 0.90
C LYS A 297 -2.38 -20.67 -0.38
N ARG A 298 -3.64 -20.42 -0.74
CA ARG A 298 -4.21 -20.95 -1.99
C ARG A 298 -3.48 -20.45 -3.23
N GLU A 299 -3.06 -19.18 -3.23
CA GLU A 299 -2.23 -18.63 -4.29
C GLU A 299 -0.87 -19.35 -4.37
N TYR A 300 -0.19 -19.47 -3.25
CA TYR A 300 1.09 -20.18 -3.16
C TYR A 300 1.00 -21.63 -3.65
N ASP A 301 -0.06 -22.37 -3.24
CA ASP A 301 -0.26 -23.75 -3.68
C ASP A 301 -0.47 -23.88 -5.19
N LYS A 302 -1.15 -22.90 -5.82
CA LYS A 302 -1.26 -22.85 -7.27
C LYS A 302 0.09 -22.64 -7.95
N LEU A 303 1.01 -21.86 -7.33
CA LEU A 303 2.34 -21.65 -7.86
C LEU A 303 3.24 -22.88 -7.74
N LEU A 304 3.01 -23.77 -6.78
CA LEU A 304 3.71 -25.06 -6.64
C LEU A 304 3.33 -26.05 -7.75
N ALA A 305 2.11 -25.97 -8.28
CA ALA A 305 1.68 -26.83 -9.38
C ALA A 305 2.51 -26.56 -10.66
N PRO A 306 2.75 -27.56 -11.53
CA PRO A 306 3.49 -27.35 -12.77
C PRO A 306 2.88 -26.26 -13.66
N GLY A 307 3.73 -25.44 -14.27
CA GLY A 307 3.30 -24.44 -15.24
C GLY A 307 3.01 -25.05 -16.60
N GLY A 308 2.15 -24.39 -17.40
CA GLY A 308 1.87 -24.79 -18.77
C GLY A 308 3.07 -24.55 -19.72
N MET A 309 2.98 -25.10 -20.94
CA MET A 309 4.03 -25.06 -21.96
C MET A 309 4.50 -23.63 -22.30
N LEU A 310 3.64 -22.65 -22.27
CA LEU A 310 3.98 -21.24 -22.54
C LEU A 310 5.07 -20.70 -21.59
N TRP A 311 5.03 -21.08 -20.32
CA TRP A 311 6.06 -20.70 -19.35
C TRP A 311 7.41 -21.34 -19.67
N GLY A 312 7.42 -22.58 -20.17
CA GLY A 312 8.62 -23.23 -20.65
C GLY A 312 9.27 -22.50 -21.82
N ILE A 313 8.46 -22.04 -22.77
CA ILE A 313 8.92 -21.22 -23.92
C ILE A 313 9.51 -19.90 -23.44
N GLN A 314 8.82 -19.19 -22.53
CA GLN A 314 9.32 -17.92 -21.97
C GLN A 314 10.64 -18.13 -21.21
N ARG A 315 10.76 -19.20 -20.43
CA ARG A 315 12.00 -19.56 -19.73
C ARG A 315 13.14 -19.85 -20.70
N ALA A 316 12.89 -20.62 -21.76
CA ALA A 316 13.88 -20.93 -22.79
C ALA A 316 14.33 -19.65 -23.53
N PHE A 317 13.37 -18.77 -23.87
CA PHE A 317 13.67 -17.48 -24.48
C PHE A 317 14.54 -16.61 -23.57
N LEU A 318 14.18 -16.48 -22.28
CA LEU A 318 14.96 -15.70 -21.32
C LEU A 318 16.37 -16.30 -21.10
N LYS A 319 16.51 -17.63 -21.13
CA LYS A 319 17.82 -18.30 -21.04
C LYS A 319 18.70 -18.04 -22.24
N THR A 320 18.14 -17.97 -23.45
CA THR A 320 18.90 -17.79 -24.70
C THR A 320 19.22 -16.33 -24.96
N MET A 321 18.20 -15.47 -25.04
CA MET A 321 18.37 -14.04 -25.32
C MET A 321 19.00 -13.30 -24.13
N GLY A 322 18.72 -13.76 -22.91
CA GLY A 322 19.27 -13.19 -21.68
C GLY A 322 20.79 -13.35 -21.54
N LYS A 323 21.43 -14.26 -22.30
CA LYS A 323 22.90 -14.37 -22.32
C LYS A 323 23.62 -13.09 -22.74
N MET A 324 22.95 -12.20 -23.46
CA MET A 324 23.48 -10.91 -23.88
C MET A 324 23.37 -9.82 -22.81
N SER A 325 22.52 -10.01 -21.79
CA SER A 325 22.30 -9.10 -20.66
C SER A 325 23.13 -9.53 -19.46
N GLU A 326 23.85 -8.59 -18.85
CA GLU A 326 24.63 -8.89 -17.63
C GLU A 326 23.74 -9.22 -16.45
N GLY A 327 22.67 -8.45 -16.24
CA GLY A 327 21.75 -8.68 -15.12
C GLY A 327 21.04 -10.02 -15.20
N ILE A 328 20.59 -10.43 -16.39
CA ILE A 328 19.96 -11.75 -16.58
C ILE A 328 20.98 -12.89 -16.38
N ARG A 329 22.21 -12.74 -16.89
CA ARG A 329 23.28 -13.73 -16.65
C ARG A 329 23.59 -13.87 -15.17
N LEU A 330 23.69 -12.74 -14.47
CA LEU A 330 23.92 -12.72 -13.03
C LEU A 330 22.79 -13.45 -12.28
N GLY A 331 21.54 -13.16 -12.63
CA GLY A 331 20.37 -13.84 -12.06
C GLY A 331 20.39 -15.35 -12.26
N TRP A 332 20.76 -15.84 -13.45
CA TRP A 332 20.90 -17.29 -13.70
C TRP A 332 22.06 -17.93 -12.96
N ARG A 333 23.14 -17.20 -12.70
CA ARG A 333 24.34 -17.71 -12.01
C ARG A 333 24.20 -17.73 -10.49
N SER A 334 23.64 -16.67 -9.91
CA SER A 334 23.61 -16.46 -8.45
C SER A 334 22.22 -16.54 -7.84
N GLY A 335 21.18 -16.67 -8.66
CA GLY A 335 19.78 -16.52 -8.26
C GLY A 335 19.27 -15.09 -8.44
N PHE A 336 18.02 -14.98 -8.91
CA PHE A 336 17.40 -13.67 -9.09
C PHE A 336 17.03 -12.99 -7.75
N ASP A 337 16.99 -13.76 -6.66
CA ASP A 337 16.77 -13.31 -5.29
C ASP A 337 18.07 -13.08 -4.48
N SER A 338 19.23 -13.19 -5.11
CA SER A 338 20.51 -13.04 -4.42
C SER A 338 20.85 -11.58 -4.13
N GLY A 339 21.63 -11.35 -3.06
CA GLY A 339 22.15 -10.02 -2.72
C GLY A 339 22.94 -9.37 -3.85
N MET A 340 23.71 -10.17 -4.61
CA MET A 340 24.46 -9.69 -5.78
C MET A 340 23.55 -9.20 -6.91
N THR A 341 22.45 -9.92 -7.19
CA THR A 341 21.46 -9.49 -8.18
C THR A 341 20.75 -8.22 -7.72
N LEU A 342 20.40 -8.12 -6.45
CA LEU A 342 19.78 -6.92 -5.89
C LEU A 342 20.73 -5.71 -5.92
N ASP A 343 22.02 -5.89 -5.64
CA ASP A 343 23.01 -4.80 -5.72
C ASP A 343 23.16 -4.30 -7.16
N TYR A 344 23.20 -5.21 -8.15
CA TYR A 344 23.18 -4.84 -9.58
C TYR A 344 21.93 -4.04 -9.98
N VAL A 345 20.76 -4.44 -9.46
CA VAL A 345 19.50 -3.71 -9.66
C VAL A 345 19.55 -2.32 -9.03
N TYR A 346 20.17 -2.18 -7.86
CA TYR A 346 20.37 -0.89 -7.18
C TYR A 346 21.29 0.05 -7.95
N GLU A 347 22.36 -0.49 -8.57
CA GLU A 347 23.23 0.31 -9.45
C GLU A 347 22.48 0.87 -10.67
N ASN A 348 21.49 0.15 -11.18
CA ASN A 348 20.66 0.53 -12.33
C ASN A 348 21.46 0.99 -13.57
N ARG A 349 22.58 0.32 -13.83
CA ARG A 349 23.46 0.61 -14.97
C ARG A 349 23.38 -0.53 -15.97
N PRO A 350 22.69 -0.35 -17.13
CA PRO A 350 22.58 -1.40 -18.12
C PRO A 350 23.96 -1.81 -18.69
N ARG A 351 24.30 -3.08 -18.56
CA ARG A 351 25.54 -3.69 -19.08
C ARG A 351 25.19 -4.86 -19.98
N GLY A 352 25.88 -4.98 -21.08
CA GLY A 352 25.67 -6.07 -22.03
C GLY A 352 26.85 -6.15 -23.01
N THR A 353 27.06 -7.33 -23.56
CA THR A 353 28.18 -7.62 -24.47
C THR A 353 28.06 -6.88 -25.81
N THR A 354 26.84 -6.47 -26.19
CA THR A 354 26.53 -5.79 -27.45
C THR A 354 25.55 -4.64 -27.21
N PRO A 355 25.32 -3.72 -28.17
CA PRO A 355 24.25 -2.70 -28.07
C PRO A 355 22.87 -3.31 -27.83
N LEU A 356 22.55 -4.43 -28.51
CA LEU A 356 21.31 -5.19 -28.28
C LEU A 356 21.28 -5.77 -26.87
N GLY A 357 22.38 -6.32 -26.38
CA GLY A 357 22.50 -6.83 -25.02
C GLY A 357 22.28 -5.73 -23.97
N ARG A 358 22.80 -4.53 -24.19
CA ARG A 358 22.54 -3.38 -23.32
C ARG A 358 21.09 -2.93 -23.37
N PHE A 359 20.44 -3.00 -24.54
CA PHE A 359 19.01 -2.71 -24.65
C PHE A 359 18.18 -3.75 -23.87
N ILE A 360 18.45 -5.05 -24.02
CA ILE A 360 17.78 -6.12 -23.27
C ILE A 360 17.98 -5.92 -21.76
N ASP A 361 19.20 -5.63 -21.33
CA ASP A 361 19.52 -5.38 -19.93
C ASP A 361 18.77 -4.15 -19.36
N ARG A 362 18.63 -3.10 -20.18
CA ARG A 362 17.79 -1.93 -19.82
C ARG A 362 16.33 -2.32 -19.62
N GLN A 363 15.76 -3.16 -20.50
CA GLN A 363 14.39 -3.63 -20.34
C GLN A 363 14.24 -4.51 -19.09
N TYR A 364 15.21 -5.36 -18.82
CA TYR A 364 15.26 -6.16 -17.59
C TYR A 364 15.28 -5.29 -16.35
N LEU A 365 16.18 -4.32 -16.26
CA LEU A 365 16.26 -3.37 -15.13
C LEU A 365 15.01 -2.48 -15.00
N ASN A 366 14.28 -2.23 -16.09
CA ASN A 366 13.05 -1.46 -16.09
C ASN A 366 11.78 -2.29 -15.84
N SER A 367 11.90 -3.61 -15.62
CA SER A 367 10.75 -4.41 -15.21
C SER A 367 10.15 -3.89 -13.91
N ILE A 368 8.84 -4.05 -13.76
CA ILE A 368 8.10 -3.43 -12.64
C ILE A 368 8.61 -3.90 -11.27
N GLY A 369 8.97 -5.18 -11.12
CA GLY A 369 9.55 -5.71 -9.89
C GLY A 369 10.87 -5.02 -9.51
N TRP A 370 11.80 -4.84 -10.48
CA TRP A 370 13.06 -4.16 -10.23
C TRP A 370 12.90 -2.66 -9.97
N ARG A 371 11.92 -2.02 -10.60
CA ARG A 371 11.56 -0.64 -10.27
C ARG A 371 11.05 -0.54 -8.84
N GLY A 372 10.19 -1.47 -8.41
CA GLY A 372 9.71 -1.57 -7.03
C GLY A 372 10.85 -1.79 -6.03
N ILE A 373 11.79 -2.68 -6.33
CA ILE A 373 12.99 -2.92 -5.51
C ILE A 373 13.82 -1.64 -5.33
N ARG A 374 14.02 -0.86 -6.38
CA ARG A 374 14.74 0.44 -6.26
C ARG A 374 13.95 1.45 -5.44
N GLN A 375 12.63 1.53 -5.62
CA GLN A 375 11.79 2.40 -4.81
C GLN A 375 11.76 1.96 -3.34
N ARG A 376 11.69 0.65 -3.08
CA ARG A 376 11.81 0.08 -1.72
C ARG A 376 13.08 0.56 -1.03
N ARG A 377 14.22 0.57 -1.74
CA ARG A 377 15.47 1.10 -1.20
C ARG A 377 15.36 2.58 -0.83
N VAL A 378 14.79 3.42 -1.70
CA VAL A 378 14.59 4.86 -1.43
C VAL A 378 13.73 5.06 -0.18
N ASN A 379 12.62 4.33 -0.09
CA ASN A 379 11.72 4.38 1.06
C ASN A 379 12.42 3.89 2.35
N LEU A 380 13.20 2.81 2.24
CA LEU A 380 13.96 2.26 3.37
C LEU A 380 15.02 3.24 3.90
N GLU A 381 15.76 3.90 3.01
CA GLU A 381 16.73 4.93 3.38
C GLU A 381 16.04 6.17 4.00
N SER A 382 14.86 6.56 3.48
CA SER A 382 14.04 7.63 4.06
C SER A 382 13.58 7.26 5.47
N ALA A 383 12.98 6.08 5.63
CA ALA A 383 12.52 5.58 6.92
C ALA A 383 13.67 5.49 7.94
N LEU A 384 14.84 4.99 7.52
CA LEU A 384 16.01 4.90 8.38
C LEU A 384 16.53 6.28 8.80
N ARG A 385 16.63 7.24 7.85
CA ARG A 385 17.05 8.61 8.17
C ARG A 385 16.13 9.28 9.19
N ASP A 386 14.82 9.14 9.02
CA ASP A 386 13.85 9.75 9.94
C ASP A 386 13.87 9.06 11.31
N THR A 387 14.03 7.74 11.35
CA THR A 387 14.15 6.99 12.60
C THR A 387 15.44 7.36 13.35
N ILE A 388 16.56 7.56 12.64
CA ILE A 388 17.81 8.07 13.25
C ILE A 388 17.57 9.43 13.90
N ARG A 389 16.95 10.38 13.19
CA ARG A 389 16.63 11.72 13.72
C ARG A 389 15.74 11.66 14.96
N GLN A 390 14.69 10.82 14.91
CA GLN A 390 13.77 10.62 16.05
C GLN A 390 14.50 10.01 17.27
N THR A 391 15.33 8.99 17.05
CA THR A 391 16.13 8.35 18.11
C THR A 391 17.06 9.37 18.78
N GLN A 392 17.72 10.22 17.98
CA GLN A 392 18.59 11.28 18.49
C GLN A 392 17.83 12.36 19.26
N ALA A 393 16.70 12.83 18.69
CA ALA A 393 15.85 13.83 19.35
C ALA A 393 15.34 13.33 20.71
N GLY A 394 15.15 12.02 20.87
CA GLY A 394 14.85 11.35 22.12
C GLY A 394 16.05 11.16 23.06
N GLY A 395 17.25 11.62 22.70
CA GLY A 395 18.46 11.49 23.50
C GLY A 395 19.06 10.07 23.55
N ALA A 396 18.54 9.12 22.78
CA ALA A 396 19.05 7.76 22.77
C ALA A 396 20.23 7.60 21.77
N PRO A 397 21.21 6.72 22.09
CA PRO A 397 22.30 6.43 21.16
C PRO A 397 21.77 5.71 19.92
N VAL A 398 22.32 6.00 18.73
CA VAL A 398 21.92 5.35 17.49
C VAL A 398 22.75 4.09 17.28
N ARG A 399 22.14 2.94 17.53
CA ARG A 399 22.71 1.60 17.33
C ARG A 399 21.82 0.82 16.36
N ILE A 400 22.33 0.60 15.15
CA ILE A 400 21.61 -0.09 14.08
C ILE A 400 21.99 -1.57 14.08
N LEU A 401 21.00 -2.43 13.97
CA LEU A 401 21.15 -3.86 13.71
C LEU A 401 20.42 -4.22 12.43
N ASP A 402 21.11 -4.73 11.44
CA ASP A 402 20.51 -5.30 10.23
C ASP A 402 20.74 -6.81 10.19
N ILE A 403 19.68 -7.61 10.21
CA ILE A 403 19.77 -9.06 10.41
C ILE A 403 19.86 -9.88 9.13
N ALA A 404 19.66 -9.26 7.97
CA ALA A 404 19.79 -9.88 6.64
C ALA A 404 20.29 -8.82 5.65
N SER A 405 21.44 -8.23 6.00
CA SER A 405 21.92 -6.99 5.40
C SER A 405 22.30 -7.11 3.92
N GLY A 406 22.60 -8.33 3.44
CA GLY A 406 23.33 -8.46 2.18
C GLY A 406 24.63 -7.65 2.25
N PRO A 407 25.00 -6.89 1.21
CA PRO A 407 26.13 -5.94 1.26
C PRO A 407 25.91 -4.73 2.16
N GLY A 408 24.72 -4.50 2.72
CA GLY A 408 24.41 -3.43 3.66
C GLY A 408 24.42 -2.00 3.08
N ARG A 409 24.41 -1.86 1.76
CA ARG A 409 24.59 -0.58 1.05
C ARG A 409 23.70 0.55 1.57
N TYR A 410 22.41 0.32 1.77
CA TYR A 410 21.46 1.35 2.23
C TYR A 410 21.75 1.82 3.66
N VAL A 411 22.22 0.93 4.55
CA VAL A 411 22.66 1.32 5.90
C VAL A 411 23.92 2.17 5.81
N LEU A 412 24.94 1.69 5.08
CA LEU A 412 26.24 2.34 4.97
C LEU A 412 26.14 3.73 4.29
N GLU A 413 25.37 3.85 3.20
CA GLU A 413 25.13 5.13 2.54
C GLU A 413 24.35 6.11 3.43
N THR A 414 23.38 5.60 4.22
CA THR A 414 22.67 6.41 5.20
C THR A 414 23.61 6.88 6.31
N MET A 415 24.43 6.01 6.89
CA MET A 415 25.43 6.39 7.93
C MET A 415 26.37 7.47 7.41
N ARG A 416 26.88 7.33 6.17
CA ARG A 416 27.77 8.33 5.56
C ARG A 416 27.11 9.71 5.43
N ALA A 417 25.78 9.76 5.26
CA ALA A 417 25.06 11.03 5.16
C ALA A 417 24.91 11.75 6.51
N PHE A 418 25.14 11.07 7.64
CA PHE A 418 25.07 11.64 8.99
C PHE A 418 26.46 11.96 9.56
N ASN A 419 27.26 12.75 8.84
CA ASN A 419 28.58 13.18 9.32
C ASN A 419 28.48 13.89 10.68
N GLY A 420 29.33 13.45 11.64
CA GLY A 420 29.42 14.07 12.98
C GLY A 420 28.46 13.49 14.02
N ILE A 421 27.62 12.51 13.65
CA ILE A 421 26.73 11.82 14.57
C ILE A 421 27.32 10.44 14.91
N PRO A 422 27.45 10.07 16.20
CA PRO A 422 27.94 8.76 16.60
C PRO A 422 26.89 7.67 16.32
N ILE A 423 26.96 7.08 15.14
CA ILE A 423 26.13 5.93 14.74
C ILE A 423 27.00 4.68 14.73
N THR A 424 26.55 3.60 15.35
CA THR A 424 27.15 2.28 15.21
C THR A 424 26.21 1.34 14.46
N ALA A 425 26.75 0.41 13.68
CA ALA A 425 25.95 -0.57 12.97
C ALA A 425 26.55 -1.97 13.12
N VAL A 426 25.66 -2.95 13.31
CA VAL A 426 25.95 -4.38 13.19
C VAL A 426 25.21 -4.89 11.96
N LEU A 427 25.98 -5.31 10.95
CA LEU A 427 25.45 -5.92 9.72
C LEU A 427 25.62 -7.44 9.83
N ARG A 428 24.51 -8.15 9.81
CA ARG A 428 24.49 -9.61 9.88
C ARG A 428 23.94 -10.21 8.60
N ASP A 429 24.56 -11.27 8.14
CA ASP A 429 24.05 -12.07 7.02
C ASP A 429 24.47 -13.53 7.22
N TYR A 430 23.71 -14.44 6.60
CA TYR A 430 24.03 -15.86 6.63
C TYR A 430 25.20 -16.22 5.69
N ARG A 431 25.35 -15.48 4.57
CA ARG A 431 26.32 -15.75 3.50
C ARG A 431 27.60 -14.95 3.67
N ARG A 432 28.75 -15.63 3.62
CA ARG A 432 30.06 -15.00 3.72
C ARG A 432 30.32 -13.99 2.60
N GLU A 433 29.90 -14.30 1.38
CA GLU A 433 30.08 -13.41 0.21
C GLU A 433 29.44 -12.04 0.42
N ASN A 434 28.26 -12.01 1.06
CA ASN A 434 27.58 -10.76 1.42
C ASN A 434 28.37 -9.99 2.49
N LEU A 435 28.89 -10.71 3.47
CA LEU A 435 29.68 -10.10 4.56
C LEU A 435 30.99 -9.51 4.05
N ASP A 436 31.68 -10.20 3.14
CA ASP A 436 32.91 -9.70 2.53
C ASP A 436 32.65 -8.46 1.67
N ALA A 437 31.55 -8.46 0.92
CA ALA A 437 31.10 -7.27 0.18
C ALA A 437 30.75 -6.11 1.11
N ALA A 438 30.08 -6.38 2.24
CA ALA A 438 29.74 -5.36 3.24
C ALA A 438 31.00 -4.72 3.87
N ARG A 439 32.02 -5.54 4.24
CA ARG A 439 33.30 -5.04 4.76
C ARG A 439 34.01 -4.16 3.74
N GLY A 440 34.16 -4.63 2.48
CA GLY A 440 34.79 -3.85 1.43
C GLY A 440 34.06 -2.54 1.16
N LEU A 441 32.73 -2.53 1.21
CA LEU A 441 31.93 -1.32 1.01
C LEU A 441 32.09 -0.33 2.18
N ALA A 442 32.09 -0.82 3.44
CA ALA A 442 32.33 0.00 4.61
C ALA A 442 33.72 0.64 4.61
N GLU A 443 34.76 -0.11 4.23
CA GLU A 443 36.14 0.39 4.06
C GLU A 443 36.23 1.46 2.98
N GLN A 444 35.64 1.22 1.80
CA GLN A 444 35.59 2.20 0.70
C GLN A 444 34.90 3.51 1.11
N MET A 445 33.91 3.44 2.01
CA MET A 445 33.20 4.61 2.53
C MET A 445 33.89 5.26 3.74
N GLY A 446 34.99 4.69 4.26
CA GLY A 446 35.70 5.17 5.44
C GLY A 446 34.94 5.01 6.75
N LEU A 447 33.97 4.09 6.82
CA LEU A 447 33.14 3.85 8.00
C LEU A 447 33.82 2.87 8.96
N ARG A 448 34.23 3.36 10.15
CA ARG A 448 34.93 2.54 11.17
C ARG A 448 34.01 1.96 12.23
N ASN A 449 32.80 2.49 12.34
CA ASN A 449 31.82 2.11 13.40
C ASN A 449 30.83 1.06 12.88
N VAL A 450 31.29 0.13 12.04
CA VAL A 450 30.48 -0.94 11.45
C VAL A 450 31.10 -2.28 11.81
N THR A 451 30.31 -3.13 12.45
CA THR A 451 30.67 -4.52 12.71
C THR A 451 29.96 -5.41 11.70
N VAL A 452 30.67 -6.35 11.09
CA VAL A 452 30.11 -7.29 10.12
C VAL A 452 30.32 -8.72 10.63
N GLU A 453 29.22 -9.42 10.92
CA GLU A 453 29.26 -10.75 11.54
C GLU A 453 28.30 -11.74 10.87
N GLN A 454 28.66 -13.02 10.87
CA GLN A 454 27.81 -14.09 10.35
C GLN A 454 26.72 -14.41 11.38
N GLY A 455 25.45 -14.55 10.91
CA GLY A 455 24.36 -14.92 11.79
C GLY A 455 23.12 -15.39 11.04
N ASP A 456 22.35 -16.24 11.70
CA ASP A 456 21.03 -16.65 11.23
C ASP A 456 19.98 -15.66 11.73
N ALA A 457 19.24 -15.06 10.80
CA ALA A 457 18.16 -14.12 11.10
C ALA A 457 16.96 -14.76 11.83
N PHE A 458 16.89 -16.08 11.87
CA PHE A 458 15.84 -16.86 12.53
C PHE A 458 16.27 -17.51 13.85
N ASP A 459 17.52 -17.32 14.25
CA ASP A 459 17.99 -17.71 15.58
C ASP A 459 17.60 -16.66 16.63
N ALA A 460 16.47 -16.89 17.25
CA ALA A 460 15.90 -15.98 18.25
C ALA A 460 16.79 -15.83 19.51
N GLY A 461 17.59 -16.84 19.83
CA GLY A 461 18.54 -16.80 20.95
C GLY A 461 19.75 -15.91 20.65
N ALA A 462 20.36 -16.12 19.48
CA ALA A 462 21.47 -15.31 19.00
C ALA A 462 21.07 -13.83 18.81
N LEU A 463 19.86 -13.56 18.31
CA LEU A 463 19.34 -12.20 18.19
C LEU A 463 19.16 -11.55 19.57
N ALA A 464 18.54 -12.25 20.52
CA ALA A 464 18.29 -11.73 21.86
C ALA A 464 19.57 -11.43 22.65
N GLY A 465 20.69 -12.10 22.32
CA GLY A 465 22.00 -11.93 22.98
C GLY A 465 22.83 -10.77 22.42
N ILE A 466 22.34 -10.02 21.42
CA ILE A 466 23.10 -8.90 20.82
C ILE A 466 23.31 -7.78 21.84
N ALA A 467 24.58 -7.41 22.06
CA ALA A 467 25.01 -6.36 22.98
C ALA A 467 26.07 -5.46 22.33
N PRO A 468 26.02 -4.15 22.55
CA PRO A 468 24.93 -3.42 23.23
C PRO A 468 23.60 -3.51 22.47
N ARG A 469 22.47 -3.41 23.17
CA ARG A 469 21.13 -3.52 22.56
C ARG A 469 20.95 -2.48 21.44
N PRO A 470 20.43 -2.89 20.27
CA PRO A 470 20.14 -1.94 19.20
C PRO A 470 18.94 -1.06 19.56
N THR A 471 19.00 0.20 19.13
CA THR A 471 17.87 1.14 19.18
C THR A 471 17.05 1.11 17.89
N ILE A 472 17.65 0.63 16.79
CA ILE A 472 17.01 0.47 15.48
C ILE A 472 17.38 -0.90 14.93
N ALA A 473 16.40 -1.76 14.73
CA ALA A 473 16.58 -3.02 14.00
C ALA A 473 16.01 -2.91 12.59
N ILE A 474 16.62 -3.60 11.63
CA ILE A 474 16.18 -3.63 10.24
C ILE A 474 16.06 -5.08 9.77
N VAL A 475 14.99 -5.38 9.03
CA VAL A 475 14.86 -6.61 8.26
C VAL A 475 14.25 -6.28 6.89
N SER A 476 15.04 -6.42 5.85
CA SER A 476 14.64 -6.03 4.50
C SER A 476 14.87 -7.14 3.50
N GLY A 477 13.82 -7.49 2.72
CA GLY A 477 13.93 -8.47 1.64
C GLY A 477 14.12 -9.90 2.10
N LEU A 478 13.75 -10.24 3.34
CA LEU A 478 13.98 -11.57 3.91
C LEU A 478 12.69 -12.39 4.04
N TYR A 479 11.68 -11.85 4.71
CA TYR A 479 10.53 -12.65 5.13
C TYR A 479 9.68 -13.15 3.96
N GLU A 480 9.65 -12.45 2.86
CA GLU A 480 8.96 -12.88 1.62
C GLU A 480 9.56 -14.14 0.98
N LEU A 481 10.79 -14.50 1.33
CA LEU A 481 11.46 -15.70 0.83
C LEU A 481 11.05 -16.98 1.56
N PHE A 482 10.40 -16.85 2.72
CA PHE A 482 10.00 -17.96 3.58
C PHE A 482 8.46 -18.04 3.63
N PRO A 483 7.85 -19.11 3.12
CA PRO A 483 6.39 -19.20 3.04
C PRO A 483 5.70 -19.38 4.39
N GLU A 484 6.36 -20.04 5.36
CA GLU A 484 5.81 -20.32 6.68
C GLU A 484 5.97 -19.10 7.62
N ASN A 485 5.01 -18.91 8.53
CA ASN A 485 5.05 -17.81 9.50
C ASN A 485 5.90 -18.12 10.74
N GLU A 486 6.16 -19.38 11.02
CA GLU A 486 6.93 -19.76 12.21
C GLU A 486 8.38 -19.22 12.25
N PRO A 487 9.18 -19.28 11.15
CA PRO A 487 10.47 -18.61 11.13
C PRO A 487 10.35 -17.10 11.35
N VAL A 488 9.35 -16.44 10.75
CA VAL A 488 9.11 -14.99 10.92
C VAL A 488 8.81 -14.66 12.38
N ARG A 489 7.94 -15.44 13.05
CA ARG A 489 7.64 -15.26 14.48
C ARG A 489 8.88 -15.40 15.34
N ARG A 490 9.74 -16.40 15.09
CA ARG A 490 10.99 -16.59 15.82
C ARG A 490 11.94 -15.41 15.66
N SER A 491 12.10 -14.93 14.43
CA SER A 491 12.91 -13.77 14.10
C SER A 491 12.40 -12.51 14.81
N LEU A 492 11.12 -12.20 14.67
CA LEU A 492 10.49 -11.05 15.31
C LEU A 492 10.54 -11.14 16.85
N GLY A 493 10.33 -12.32 17.43
CA GLY A 493 10.46 -12.55 18.86
C GLY A 493 11.89 -12.37 19.37
N GLY A 494 12.89 -12.76 18.56
CA GLY A 494 14.31 -12.48 18.85
C GLY A 494 14.60 -10.97 18.83
N LEU A 495 14.14 -10.28 17.80
CA LEU A 495 14.28 -8.82 17.66
C LEU A 495 13.58 -8.06 18.79
N ALA A 496 12.38 -8.50 19.19
CA ALA A 496 11.67 -7.88 20.30
C ALA A 496 12.43 -7.97 21.63
N ARG A 497 13.21 -9.02 21.83
CA ARG A 497 14.11 -9.14 22.99
C ARG A 497 15.40 -8.34 22.82
N ALA A 498 15.93 -8.23 21.60
CA ALA A 498 17.16 -7.51 21.30
C ALA A 498 17.00 -5.99 21.39
N VAL A 499 16.00 -5.44 20.70
CA VAL A 499 15.78 -3.99 20.57
C VAL A 499 15.47 -3.37 21.94
N ASP A 500 15.99 -2.18 22.21
CA ASP A 500 15.67 -1.44 23.43
C ASP A 500 14.16 -1.15 23.56
N PRO A 501 13.56 -1.13 24.75
CA PRO A 501 12.19 -0.63 24.95
C PRO A 501 12.04 0.78 24.35
N GLY A 502 10.98 0.99 23.55
CA GLY A 502 10.78 2.24 22.79
C GLY A 502 11.65 2.38 21.54
N GLY A 503 12.58 1.46 21.29
CA GLY A 503 13.35 1.42 20.05
C GLY A 503 12.52 0.97 18.85
N HIS A 504 13.11 0.97 17.68
CA HIS A 504 12.39 0.82 16.40
C HIS A 504 12.76 -0.44 15.64
N LEU A 505 11.79 -0.99 14.93
CA LEU A 505 11.96 -2.02 13.91
C LEU A 505 11.55 -1.44 12.55
N ILE A 506 12.44 -1.49 11.56
CA ILE A 506 12.14 -1.18 10.17
C ILE A 506 12.07 -2.50 9.42
N TYR A 507 10.93 -2.78 8.77
CA TYR A 507 10.74 -4.03 8.03
C TYR A 507 10.11 -3.78 6.67
N THR A 508 10.40 -4.67 5.73
CA THR A 508 9.79 -4.65 4.41
C THR A 508 8.82 -5.81 4.25
N ASN A 509 7.81 -5.60 3.39
CA ASN A 509 6.89 -6.63 2.97
C ASN A 509 6.61 -6.51 1.46
N GLN A 510 6.12 -7.58 0.86
CA GLN A 510 5.65 -7.63 -0.52
C GLN A 510 4.20 -8.11 -0.53
N PRO A 511 3.22 -7.23 -0.18
CA PRO A 511 1.81 -7.64 -0.06
C PRO A 511 1.20 -8.05 -1.40
N TRP A 512 1.71 -7.54 -2.52
CA TRP A 512 1.26 -7.86 -3.87
C TRP A 512 2.41 -7.84 -4.87
N HIS A 513 2.28 -8.58 -6.00
CA HIS A 513 3.21 -8.48 -7.11
C HIS A 513 2.54 -8.90 -8.44
N PRO A 514 2.54 -8.04 -9.49
CA PRO A 514 1.85 -8.32 -10.75
C PRO A 514 2.45 -9.48 -11.55
N GLN A 515 3.67 -9.85 -11.26
CA GLN A 515 4.44 -10.87 -12.00
C GLN A 515 4.77 -12.09 -11.12
N VAL A 516 4.03 -12.32 -10.01
CA VAL A 516 4.35 -13.42 -9.08
C VAL A 516 4.38 -14.79 -9.78
N GLU A 517 3.46 -15.02 -10.71
CA GLU A 517 3.40 -16.27 -11.47
C GLU A 517 4.58 -16.36 -12.48
N PHE A 518 4.90 -15.29 -13.19
CA PHE A 518 6.09 -15.25 -14.07
C PHE A 518 7.36 -15.54 -13.27
N ILE A 519 7.54 -14.93 -12.10
CA ILE A 519 8.69 -15.16 -11.23
C ILE A 519 8.76 -16.63 -10.84
N ALA A 520 7.68 -17.21 -10.36
CA ALA A 520 7.62 -18.61 -9.92
C ALA A 520 7.85 -19.61 -11.06
N ARG A 521 7.39 -19.31 -12.28
CA ARG A 521 7.46 -20.23 -13.43
C ARG A 521 8.73 -20.11 -14.24
N VAL A 522 9.31 -18.91 -14.31
CA VAL A 522 10.41 -18.60 -15.23
C VAL A 522 11.74 -18.43 -14.52
N LEU A 523 11.78 -17.75 -13.38
CA LEU A 523 13.01 -17.39 -12.69
C LEU A 523 13.44 -18.48 -11.68
N THR A 524 14.72 -18.40 -11.27
CA THR A 524 15.28 -19.28 -10.24
C THR A 524 15.76 -18.50 -9.04
N ASN A 525 15.64 -19.10 -7.88
CA ASN A 525 16.21 -18.59 -6.63
C ASN A 525 17.73 -18.89 -6.56
N ARG A 526 18.37 -18.44 -5.50
CA ARG A 526 19.80 -18.64 -5.19
C ARG A 526 20.24 -20.11 -5.07
N GLU A 527 19.30 -21.03 -4.94
CA GLU A 527 19.55 -22.47 -4.89
C GLU A 527 19.37 -23.13 -6.26
N GLY A 528 19.07 -22.35 -7.31
CA GLY A 528 18.80 -22.85 -8.66
C GLY A 528 17.41 -23.48 -8.84
N ARG A 529 16.55 -23.44 -7.80
CA ARG A 529 15.18 -23.93 -7.84
C ARG A 529 14.22 -22.84 -8.36
N PRO A 530 12.99 -23.18 -8.80
CA PRO A 530 11.97 -22.17 -9.11
C PRO A 530 11.81 -21.16 -7.97
N TRP A 531 11.76 -19.87 -8.30
CA TRP A 531 11.63 -18.82 -7.30
C TRP A 531 10.15 -18.62 -6.92
N ILE A 532 9.65 -19.50 -6.07
CA ILE A 532 8.26 -19.48 -5.61
C ILE A 532 8.22 -18.78 -4.25
N MET A 533 7.48 -17.68 -4.19
CA MET A 533 7.29 -16.89 -2.98
C MET A 533 5.83 -17.00 -2.51
N ARG A 534 5.61 -17.13 -1.19
CA ARG A 534 4.31 -16.82 -0.60
C ARG A 534 4.35 -15.37 -0.12
N ARG A 535 3.62 -14.52 -0.79
CA ARG A 535 3.44 -13.15 -0.31
C ARG A 535 2.56 -13.12 0.95
N ARG A 536 2.78 -12.16 1.82
CA ARG A 536 1.94 -11.86 2.97
C ARG A 536 1.15 -10.60 2.70
N THR A 537 -0.16 -10.60 2.96
CA THR A 537 -0.91 -9.34 2.96
C THR A 537 -0.29 -8.39 3.98
N GLN A 538 -0.51 -7.08 3.83
CA GLN A 538 0.01 -6.13 4.81
C GLN A 538 -0.59 -6.39 6.19
N ALA A 539 -1.88 -6.69 6.26
CA ALA A 539 -2.55 -7.06 7.51
C ALA A 539 -1.91 -8.27 8.19
N GLU A 540 -1.55 -9.34 7.44
CA GLU A 540 -0.87 -10.51 7.99
C GLU A 540 0.50 -10.15 8.59
N MET A 541 1.27 -9.33 7.89
CA MET A 541 2.59 -8.93 8.36
C MET A 541 2.50 -8.04 9.60
N ASP A 542 1.59 -7.09 9.61
CA ASP A 542 1.36 -6.18 10.74
C ASP A 542 0.93 -6.93 12.00
N GLU A 543 0.14 -7.98 11.84
CA GLU A 543 -0.27 -8.83 12.94
C GLU A 543 0.91 -9.61 13.54
N LEU A 544 1.76 -10.21 12.69
CA LEU A 544 2.96 -10.90 13.15
C LEU A 544 3.89 -9.95 13.92
N VAL A 545 4.04 -8.72 13.45
CA VAL A 545 4.82 -7.66 14.09
C VAL A 545 4.19 -7.23 15.41
N SER A 546 2.87 -7.04 15.43
CA SER A 546 2.12 -6.66 16.64
C SER A 546 2.17 -7.75 17.71
N ALA A 547 2.00 -9.02 17.31
CA ALA A 547 2.09 -10.18 18.21
C ALA A 547 3.48 -10.34 18.83
N ALA A 548 4.52 -9.88 18.14
CA ALA A 548 5.90 -9.87 18.68
C ALA A 548 6.16 -8.71 19.67
N GLY A 549 5.21 -7.80 19.89
CA GLY A 549 5.34 -6.69 20.83
C GLY A 549 5.78 -5.36 20.22
N PHE A 550 5.64 -5.21 18.91
CA PHE A 550 5.85 -3.95 18.21
C PHE A 550 4.52 -3.29 17.82
N GLU A 551 4.52 -1.98 17.66
CA GLU A 551 3.39 -1.17 17.20
C GLU A 551 3.80 -0.43 15.92
N LYS A 552 3.11 -0.70 14.80
CA LYS A 552 3.38 0.02 13.55
C LYS A 552 3.03 1.50 13.71
N ILE A 553 3.99 2.37 13.43
CA ILE A 553 3.82 3.83 13.56
C ILE A 553 3.89 4.56 12.22
N ARG A 554 4.46 3.94 11.18
CA ARG A 554 4.59 4.53 9.85
C ARG A 554 4.71 3.45 8.80
N GLU A 555 4.23 3.76 7.61
CA GLU A 555 4.39 2.92 6.43
C GLU A 555 4.58 3.76 5.17
N GLU A 556 5.45 3.31 4.30
CA GLU A 556 5.66 3.85 2.95
C GLU A 556 5.49 2.73 1.92
N ILE A 557 4.80 3.04 0.83
CA ILE A 557 4.48 2.09 -0.23
C ILE A 557 5.03 2.64 -1.54
N ASP A 558 5.51 1.77 -2.41
CA ASP A 558 5.89 2.18 -3.77
C ASP A 558 4.66 2.55 -4.62
N PRO A 559 4.81 3.34 -5.70
CA PRO A 559 3.68 3.81 -6.50
C PRO A 559 2.87 2.70 -7.18
N TRP A 560 3.37 1.46 -7.21
CA TRP A 560 2.71 0.30 -7.81
C TRP A 560 2.05 -0.61 -6.77
N GLY A 561 2.22 -0.34 -5.48
CA GLY A 561 1.69 -1.14 -4.38
C GLY A 561 2.35 -2.51 -4.23
N ILE A 562 3.62 -2.65 -4.65
CA ILE A 562 4.34 -3.92 -4.64
C ILE A 562 5.07 -4.13 -3.31
N PHE A 563 5.84 -3.13 -2.87
CA PHE A 563 6.65 -3.23 -1.66
C PHE A 563 6.27 -2.15 -0.66
N THR A 564 6.18 -2.56 0.59
CA THR A 564 6.03 -1.65 1.73
C THR A 564 7.31 -1.59 2.53
N VAL A 565 7.52 -0.45 3.17
CA VAL A 565 8.54 -0.23 4.20
C VAL A 565 7.83 0.34 5.42
N SER A 566 7.78 -0.43 6.47
CA SER A 566 7.09 -0.07 7.70
C SER A 566 8.08 0.18 8.83
N VAL A 567 7.74 1.15 9.69
CA VAL A 567 8.44 1.42 10.95
C VAL A 567 7.51 1.07 12.09
N ALA A 568 7.98 0.23 12.99
CA ALA A 568 7.26 -0.10 14.20
C ALA A 568 8.10 0.22 15.44
N ARG A 569 7.44 0.63 16.50
CA ARG A 569 8.06 0.93 17.79
C ARG A 569 7.88 -0.25 18.74
N ARG A 570 8.93 -0.66 19.44
CA ARG A 570 8.81 -1.66 20.49
C ARG A 570 7.99 -1.10 21.64
N ARG A 571 6.92 -1.80 22.02
CA ARG A 571 6.11 -1.43 23.18
C ARG A 571 6.95 -1.44 24.44
N SER A 572 6.78 -0.44 25.30
CA SER A 572 7.28 -0.49 26.67
C SER A 572 6.46 -1.54 27.42
N ALA A 573 7.13 -2.41 28.18
CA ALA A 573 6.48 -3.46 28.95
C ALA A 573 5.59 -2.84 30.03
#